data_dc09a1d01f695dd7993c41291be8fc36
#
_entry.id   dc09a1d01f695dd7993c41291be8fc36
#
_cell.length_a   1.000
_cell.length_b   1.000
_cell.length_c   1.000
_cell.angle_alpha   90.00
_cell.angle_beta   90.00
_cell.angle_gamma   90.00
#
_symmetry.space_group_name_H-M   'P 1'
#
loop_
_entity.id
_entity.type
_entity.pdbx_description
1 polymer ?
#
loop_
_entity_poly.entity_id
_entity_poly.type
_entity_poly.pdbx_seq_one_letter_code
_entity_poly.pdbx_strand_id
1 'polypeptide(L)'
;MEVRLVAYTQFSPGYEGYGADDLAAFAMRSCHSRKAMHEIINPKEKKETARRIRFAKKVGHYSVLEHINFTFSISGISRVCCYDEKTEVLTAEGWKRFKHTTLQDLFCTLNPATHEIEYQTATDYFAGAYEGKMYSLRSTKVNLLVTPNHRMYIYPYDTQVAKKARKQGKDNPALWRIRHAEDLFGKRVAYKKTGRWSASGLKVMLVPGDEIPYWGGMRKVRSLALDANLFVEFLGYYLSEGHLQHAKGTGYNIIITNFNISLLAKIYESIKGMGFNPRYNYVEGRRCRVVFSSYLLYQYLKKLGHAKDKYLPRDLILTLSQAQCRILLDALIAGDGSKYFENGPWRYYTSSKHLADDVQELALKVGYAANINVDDRRGQQHPGPRNLITFTLVSYGVTILTRQNVPLINHGGKRHDKWIGYKGKIYCVGVPNGLLYIRRMGKAVWCGNSHQLVRHRIASYSQMSIRAVDPEYLDVILPATVSARAKEIFRKHRQNARETYRQLVKAGVPREDARFILPMGIETHIVVTMNARELLHFIRLRTDERAQWEIRELANQMLTLARQVAPIIFESIPSNI
;
A
#
# COMPACT_ATOMS: atom_id res chain seq x y z
N MET A 1 18.57 -7.92 -23.38
CA MET A 1 17.34 -7.18 -23.77
C MET A 1 17.49 -6.73 -25.19
N GLU A 2 16.46 -6.93 -26.01
CA GLU A 2 16.37 -6.45 -27.38
C GLU A 2 15.03 -5.74 -27.54
N VAL A 3 15.03 -4.56 -28.18
CA VAL A 3 13.83 -3.78 -28.47
C VAL A 3 13.79 -3.48 -29.94
N ARG A 4 12.71 -3.82 -30.61
CA ARG A 4 12.49 -3.52 -32.03
C ARG A 4 11.21 -2.73 -32.22
N LEU A 5 11.24 -1.66 -33.01
CA LEU A 5 10.05 -0.99 -33.48
C LEU A 5 9.47 -1.79 -34.66
N VAL A 6 8.31 -2.42 -34.46
CA VAL A 6 7.71 -3.32 -35.46
C VAL A 6 6.61 -2.66 -36.29
N ALA A 7 5.96 -1.63 -35.75
CA ALA A 7 4.97 -0.84 -36.46
C ALA A 7 4.87 0.58 -35.86
N TYR A 8 4.52 1.52 -36.70
CA TYR A 8 4.19 2.89 -36.31
C TYR A 8 3.22 3.52 -37.32
N THR A 9 2.55 4.61 -36.92
CA THR A 9 1.62 5.34 -37.78
C THR A 9 2.35 5.97 -38.97
N GLN A 10 1.91 5.66 -40.17
CA GLN A 10 2.36 6.22 -41.43
C GLN A 10 1.19 6.84 -42.19
N PHE A 11 1.47 7.73 -43.13
CA PHE A 11 0.47 8.22 -44.08
C PHE A 11 0.07 7.11 -45.04
N SER A 12 -1.16 7.17 -45.53
CA SER A 12 -1.65 6.30 -46.59
C SER A 12 -0.93 6.57 -47.91
N PRO A 13 -0.94 5.63 -48.88
CA PRO A 13 -0.48 5.88 -50.23
C PRO A 13 -1.10 7.15 -50.82
N GLY A 14 -0.31 7.93 -51.56
CA GLY A 14 -0.70 9.25 -52.09
C GLY A 14 -0.26 10.44 -51.21
N TYR A 15 0.34 10.17 -50.04
CA TYR A 15 0.91 11.19 -49.14
C TYR A 15 2.40 10.93 -48.89
N GLU A 16 3.13 10.52 -49.92
CA GLU A 16 4.56 10.22 -49.81
C GLU A 16 5.35 11.47 -49.42
N GLY A 17 6.39 11.25 -48.63
CA GLY A 17 7.26 12.33 -48.12
C GLY A 17 6.80 13.01 -46.83
N TYR A 18 5.68 12.61 -46.26
CA TYR A 18 5.23 13.04 -44.91
C TYR A 18 5.49 11.97 -43.89
N GLY A 19 5.89 12.37 -42.66
CA GLY A 19 6.22 11.49 -41.55
C GLY A 19 5.32 11.69 -40.32
N ALA A 20 5.59 10.93 -39.26
CA ALA A 20 4.80 10.97 -38.03
C ALA A 20 4.75 12.36 -37.39
N ASP A 21 5.86 13.11 -37.43
CA ASP A 21 5.90 14.49 -36.93
C ASP A 21 4.93 15.38 -37.74
N ASP A 22 4.86 15.20 -39.07
CA ASP A 22 3.98 15.98 -39.93
C ASP A 22 2.51 15.74 -39.63
N LEU A 23 2.13 14.50 -39.28
CA LEU A 23 0.76 14.16 -38.89
C LEU A 23 0.34 14.93 -37.62
N ALA A 24 1.20 14.99 -36.62
CA ALA A 24 0.92 15.77 -35.41
C ALA A 24 0.79 17.27 -35.71
N ALA A 25 1.65 17.80 -36.56
CA ALA A 25 1.64 19.21 -36.94
C ALA A 25 0.38 19.57 -37.77
N PHE A 26 -0.05 18.70 -38.67
CA PHE A 26 -1.29 18.88 -39.42
C PHE A 26 -2.52 18.75 -38.55
N ALA A 27 -2.55 17.81 -37.58
CA ALA A 27 -3.60 17.72 -36.60
C ALA A 27 -3.68 19.01 -35.74
N MET A 28 -2.54 19.57 -35.31
CA MET A 28 -2.50 20.88 -34.64
C MET A 28 -3.05 22.01 -35.53
N ARG A 29 -2.69 22.02 -36.80
CA ARG A 29 -3.17 23.04 -37.76
C ARG A 29 -4.67 22.92 -38.02
N SER A 30 -5.22 21.71 -38.09
CA SER A 30 -6.65 21.49 -38.32
C SER A 30 -7.52 22.03 -37.19
N CYS A 31 -7.05 21.99 -35.94
CA CYS A 31 -7.74 22.57 -34.77
C CYS A 31 -7.96 24.09 -34.91
N HIS A 32 -7.17 24.77 -35.74
CA HIS A 32 -7.19 26.22 -35.95
C HIS A 32 -7.45 26.61 -37.41
N SER A 33 -8.07 25.74 -38.19
CA SER A 33 -8.35 25.96 -39.63
C SER A 33 -9.80 25.63 -39.96
N ARG A 34 -10.36 26.36 -40.89
CA ARG A 34 -11.66 26.01 -41.52
C ARG A 34 -11.51 24.96 -42.62
N LYS A 35 -10.27 24.69 -43.05
CA LYS A 35 -9.96 23.69 -44.07
C LYS A 35 -9.94 22.31 -43.48
N ALA A 36 -10.38 21.32 -44.24
CA ALA A 36 -10.28 19.92 -43.87
C ALA A 36 -8.80 19.47 -43.87
N MET A 37 -8.49 18.35 -43.17
CA MET A 37 -7.11 17.92 -43.01
C MET A 37 -6.41 17.61 -44.34
N HIS A 38 -7.10 17.01 -45.31
CA HIS A 38 -6.54 16.71 -46.64
C HIS A 38 -6.14 17.96 -47.41
N GLU A 39 -6.77 19.12 -47.18
CA GLU A 39 -6.39 20.40 -47.78
C GLU A 39 -5.19 21.06 -47.07
N ILE A 40 -4.92 20.65 -45.82
CA ILE A 40 -3.80 21.14 -45.02
C ILE A 40 -2.52 20.37 -45.34
N ILE A 41 -2.62 19.12 -45.78
CA ILE A 41 -1.46 18.27 -46.10
C ILE A 41 -0.83 18.76 -47.42
N ASN A 42 0.16 19.65 -47.29
CA ASN A 42 0.90 20.21 -48.41
C ASN A 42 2.32 20.63 -48.02
N PRO A 43 3.28 20.81 -48.96
CA PRO A 43 4.67 21.14 -48.69
C PRO A 43 4.89 22.46 -47.91
N LYS A 44 4.01 23.45 -48.11
CA LYS A 44 4.08 24.73 -47.38
C LYS A 44 3.80 24.54 -45.89
N GLU A 45 2.77 23.80 -45.56
CA GLU A 45 2.40 23.51 -44.17
C GLU A 45 3.41 22.57 -43.50
N LYS A 46 4.06 21.67 -44.26
CA LYS A 46 5.12 20.81 -43.80
C LYS A 46 6.31 21.60 -43.25
N LYS A 47 6.70 22.73 -43.83
CA LYS A 47 7.80 23.59 -43.37
C LYS A 47 7.57 24.11 -41.96
N GLU A 48 6.33 24.14 -41.49
CA GLU A 48 5.93 24.63 -40.17
C GLU A 48 5.86 23.49 -39.09
N THR A 49 6.13 22.25 -39.44
CA THR A 49 5.99 21.07 -38.60
C THR A 49 6.71 21.26 -37.26
N ALA A 50 7.98 21.62 -37.26
CA ALA A 50 8.77 21.78 -36.04
C ALA A 50 8.20 22.88 -35.11
N ARG A 51 7.81 24.03 -35.69
CA ARG A 51 7.25 25.15 -34.95
C ARG A 51 5.95 24.75 -34.26
N ARG A 52 5.06 24.04 -34.95
CA ARG A 52 3.74 23.62 -34.44
C ARG A 52 3.87 22.60 -33.33
N ILE A 53 4.73 21.59 -33.47
CA ILE A 53 4.95 20.58 -32.45
C ILE A 53 5.52 21.23 -31.18
N ARG A 54 6.54 22.10 -31.31
CA ARG A 54 7.11 22.84 -30.18
C ARG A 54 6.08 23.73 -29.50
N PHE A 55 5.23 24.40 -30.28
CA PHE A 55 4.13 25.19 -29.72
C PHE A 55 3.11 24.31 -28.99
N ALA A 56 2.64 23.21 -29.59
CA ALA A 56 1.72 22.27 -28.96
C ALA A 56 2.28 21.76 -27.61
N LYS A 57 3.55 21.39 -27.57
CA LYS A 57 4.24 20.95 -26.33
C LYS A 57 4.33 22.08 -25.29
N LYS A 58 4.59 23.33 -25.71
CA LYS A 58 4.68 24.51 -24.83
C LYS A 58 3.36 24.86 -24.16
N VAL A 59 2.25 24.77 -24.89
CA VAL A 59 0.90 25.10 -24.37
C VAL A 59 0.17 23.90 -23.76
N GLY A 60 0.80 22.72 -23.75
CA GLY A 60 0.19 21.51 -23.18
C GLY A 60 -0.86 20.82 -24.05
N HIS A 61 -0.93 21.17 -25.35
CA HIS A 61 -1.89 20.58 -26.30
C HIS A 61 -1.39 19.22 -26.82
N TYR A 62 -1.27 18.26 -25.92
CA TYR A 62 -0.72 16.93 -26.22
C TYR A 62 -1.67 15.99 -26.98
N SER A 63 -2.97 16.30 -27.11
CA SER A 63 -3.94 15.46 -27.83
C SER A 63 -3.55 15.22 -29.29
N VAL A 64 -2.87 16.18 -29.93
CA VAL A 64 -2.39 16.02 -31.33
C VAL A 64 -1.34 14.93 -31.50
N LEU A 65 -0.66 14.53 -30.41
CA LEU A 65 0.33 13.45 -30.40
C LEU A 65 -0.32 12.06 -30.25
N GLU A 66 -1.61 12.01 -29.91
CA GLU A 66 -2.33 10.74 -29.72
C GLU A 66 -2.67 10.05 -31.05
N HIS A 67 -2.59 10.77 -32.19
CA HIS A 67 -2.77 10.20 -33.51
C HIS A 67 -1.61 9.31 -33.97
N ILE A 68 -0.45 9.40 -33.32
CA ILE A 68 0.75 8.65 -33.66
C ILE A 68 0.93 7.51 -32.68
N ASN A 69 0.94 6.28 -33.19
CA ASN A 69 1.13 5.06 -32.40
C ASN A 69 2.46 4.39 -32.76
N PHE A 70 3.06 3.76 -31.77
CA PHE A 70 4.28 2.95 -31.87
C PHE A 70 4.02 1.56 -31.30
N THR A 71 4.40 0.53 -32.03
CA THR A 71 4.33 -0.85 -31.56
C THR A 71 5.76 -1.42 -31.46
N PHE A 72 6.15 -1.79 -30.26
CA PHE A 72 7.46 -2.36 -29.98
C PHE A 72 7.34 -3.86 -29.67
N SER A 73 8.26 -4.66 -30.21
CA SER A 73 8.56 -6.01 -29.75
C SER A 73 9.76 -5.94 -28.82
N ILE A 74 9.60 -6.46 -27.61
CA ILE A 74 10.58 -6.42 -26.54
C ILE A 74 10.88 -7.84 -26.10
N SER A 75 12.15 -8.22 -26.06
CA SER A 75 12.62 -9.53 -25.59
C SER A 75 13.75 -9.38 -24.59
N GLY A 76 13.97 -10.42 -23.77
CA GLY A 76 15.04 -10.40 -22.78
C GLY A 76 14.77 -9.47 -21.61
N ILE A 77 13.54 -9.46 -21.07
CA ILE A 77 13.16 -8.73 -19.84
C ILE A 77 12.67 -9.69 -18.76
N SER A 78 12.90 -9.32 -17.49
CA SER A 78 12.49 -10.10 -16.31
C SER A 78 11.05 -9.79 -15.86
N ARG A 79 10.49 -10.64 -15.00
CA ARG A 79 9.04 -10.59 -14.68
C ARG A 79 8.64 -9.81 -13.43
N VAL A 80 9.26 -9.96 -12.23
CA VAL A 80 8.55 -9.52 -10.97
C VAL A 80 9.43 -9.20 -9.75
N CYS A 81 8.89 -8.30 -8.86
CA CYS A 81 9.36 -7.97 -7.50
C CYS A 81 8.25 -8.20 -6.46
N CYS A 82 8.49 -8.93 -5.33
CA CYS A 82 7.42 -9.42 -4.44
C CYS A 82 7.77 -9.47 -2.95
N TYR A 83 6.70 -9.67 -2.13
CA TYR A 83 6.72 -9.93 -0.69
C TYR A 83 6.58 -11.43 -0.39
N ASP A 84 7.01 -11.86 0.81
CA ASP A 84 6.77 -13.21 1.31
C ASP A 84 5.31 -13.43 1.75
N GLU A 85 4.92 -14.70 1.94
CA GLU A 85 3.55 -15.09 2.31
C GLU A 85 3.10 -14.63 3.71
N LYS A 86 4.03 -14.27 4.61
CA LYS A 86 3.73 -13.80 5.96
C LYS A 86 3.51 -12.29 6.03
N THR A 87 3.78 -11.58 4.94
CA THR A 87 3.52 -10.15 4.85
C THR A 87 2.03 -9.89 4.67
N GLU A 88 1.50 -8.94 5.42
CA GLU A 88 0.12 -8.45 5.36
C GLU A 88 0.10 -7.06 4.74
N VAL A 89 -1.01 -6.69 4.12
CA VAL A 89 -1.27 -5.36 3.55
C VAL A 89 -2.57 -4.80 4.14
N LEU A 90 -2.59 -3.51 4.40
CA LEU A 90 -3.78 -2.83 4.88
C LEU A 90 -4.73 -2.54 3.71
N THR A 91 -6.00 -2.96 3.88
CA THR A 91 -7.10 -2.69 2.95
C THR A 91 -8.22 -1.92 3.66
N ALA A 92 -9.23 -1.46 2.92
CA ALA A 92 -10.42 -0.86 3.51
C ALA A 92 -11.16 -1.82 4.45
N GLU A 93 -11.01 -3.13 4.28
CA GLU A 93 -11.57 -4.16 5.17
C GLU A 93 -10.65 -4.55 6.33
N GLY A 94 -9.50 -3.87 6.49
CA GLY A 94 -8.49 -4.15 7.51
C GLY A 94 -7.26 -4.88 6.97
N TRP A 95 -6.48 -5.46 7.87
CA TRP A 95 -5.25 -6.16 7.52
C TRP A 95 -5.52 -7.53 6.93
N LYS A 96 -5.02 -7.77 5.71
CA LYS A 96 -5.11 -9.06 5.00
C LYS A 96 -3.72 -9.56 4.62
N ARG A 97 -3.52 -10.88 4.65
CA ARG A 97 -2.37 -11.48 3.95
C ARG A 97 -2.60 -11.36 2.45
N PHE A 98 -1.56 -11.12 1.66
CA PHE A 98 -1.68 -10.99 0.21
C PHE A 98 -2.44 -12.14 -0.47
N LYS A 99 -2.30 -13.38 0.03
CA LYS A 99 -3.03 -14.55 -0.51
C LYS A 99 -4.56 -14.47 -0.38
N HIS A 100 -5.05 -13.58 0.47
CA HIS A 100 -6.49 -13.36 0.71
C HIS A 100 -6.99 -12.05 0.10
N THR A 101 -6.15 -11.35 -0.66
CA THR A 101 -6.55 -10.13 -1.37
C THR A 101 -6.97 -10.43 -2.79
N THR A 102 -7.84 -9.57 -3.33
CA THR A 102 -8.36 -9.61 -4.70
C THR A 102 -8.14 -8.27 -5.40
N LEU A 103 -8.44 -8.19 -6.70
CA LEU A 103 -8.38 -6.93 -7.46
C LEU A 103 -9.45 -5.92 -7.05
N GLN A 104 -10.54 -6.37 -6.40
CA GLN A 104 -11.61 -5.51 -5.92
C GLN A 104 -11.32 -4.84 -4.58
N ASP A 105 -10.33 -5.35 -3.83
CA ASP A 105 -9.95 -4.73 -2.57
C ASP A 105 -9.45 -3.30 -2.76
N LEU A 106 -9.82 -2.42 -1.84
CA LEU A 106 -9.27 -1.07 -1.74
C LEU A 106 -8.03 -1.10 -0.83
N PHE A 107 -6.86 -0.89 -1.39
CA PHE A 107 -5.57 -0.93 -0.69
C PHE A 107 -5.20 0.42 -0.11
N CYS A 108 -4.75 0.43 1.14
CA CYS A 108 -4.18 1.61 1.78
C CYS A 108 -2.85 1.96 1.11
N THR A 109 -2.80 3.13 0.50
CA THR A 109 -1.67 3.65 -0.26
C THR A 109 -1.28 5.04 0.21
N LEU A 110 -0.05 5.46 -0.07
CA LEU A 110 0.47 6.78 0.22
C LEU A 110 0.72 7.53 -1.07
N ASN A 111 0.16 8.72 -1.20
CA ASN A 111 0.49 9.62 -2.29
C ASN A 111 1.95 10.10 -2.12
N PRO A 112 2.88 9.77 -3.04
CA PRO A 112 4.29 10.08 -2.86
C PRO A 112 4.62 11.58 -2.95
N ALA A 113 3.73 12.40 -3.53
CA ALA A 113 3.92 13.84 -3.67
C ALA A 113 3.42 14.63 -2.45
N THR A 114 2.35 14.14 -1.78
CA THR A 114 1.68 14.86 -0.68
C THR A 114 1.83 14.17 0.67
N HIS A 115 2.18 12.89 0.69
CA HIS A 115 2.14 11.98 1.85
C HIS A 115 0.74 11.79 2.44
N GLU A 116 -0.30 12.02 1.66
CA GLU A 116 -1.67 11.70 2.05
C GLU A 116 -1.95 10.21 1.92
N ILE A 117 -2.73 9.71 2.88
CA ILE A 117 -3.20 8.32 2.90
C ILE A 117 -4.45 8.25 2.05
N GLU A 118 -4.45 7.37 1.07
CA GLU A 118 -5.54 7.12 0.15
C GLU A 118 -5.88 5.63 0.13
N TYR A 119 -7.08 5.29 -0.31
CA TYR A 119 -7.48 3.91 -0.59
C TYR A 119 -7.76 3.77 -2.08
N GLN A 120 -7.04 2.86 -2.74
CA GLN A 120 -7.09 2.68 -4.20
C GLN A 120 -7.31 1.21 -4.55
N THR A 121 -8.03 0.95 -5.64
CA THR A 121 -8.15 -0.38 -6.23
C THR A 121 -6.82 -0.86 -6.78
N ALA A 122 -6.63 -2.16 -6.76
CA ALA A 122 -5.46 -2.77 -7.39
C ALA A 122 -5.48 -2.57 -8.91
N THR A 123 -4.30 -2.33 -9.46
CA THR A 123 -4.11 -2.31 -10.91
C THR A 123 -3.77 -3.70 -11.46
N ASP A 124 -3.15 -4.50 -10.63
CA ASP A 124 -2.70 -5.85 -10.94
C ASP A 124 -2.44 -6.64 -9.66
N TYR A 125 -2.41 -7.96 -9.79
CA TYR A 125 -2.12 -8.89 -8.72
C TYR A 125 -1.19 -9.98 -9.24
N PHE A 126 -0.18 -10.30 -8.44
CA PHE A 126 0.73 -11.39 -8.72
C PHE A 126 0.87 -12.33 -7.51
N ALA A 127 0.85 -13.62 -7.76
CA ALA A 127 1.22 -14.68 -6.83
C ALA A 127 2.05 -15.73 -7.56
N GLY A 128 3.17 -16.15 -6.99
CA GLY A 128 4.04 -17.16 -7.61
C GLY A 128 4.96 -17.83 -6.60
N ALA A 129 5.53 -18.97 -6.98
CA ALA A 129 6.59 -19.62 -6.22
C ALA A 129 7.91 -18.88 -6.42
N TYR A 130 8.73 -18.84 -5.38
CA TYR A 130 10.07 -18.26 -5.42
C TYR A 130 11.03 -19.12 -4.62
N GLU A 131 12.17 -19.38 -5.22
CA GLU A 131 13.31 -19.99 -4.54
C GLU A 131 14.56 -19.16 -4.86
N GLY A 132 15.20 -18.61 -3.83
CA GLY A 132 16.36 -17.75 -4.01
C GLY A 132 16.67 -16.91 -2.78
N LYS A 133 17.62 -15.99 -2.92
CA LYS A 133 17.96 -15.06 -1.85
C LYS A 133 16.92 -13.95 -1.74
N MET A 134 16.44 -13.68 -0.52
CA MET A 134 15.61 -12.54 -0.19
C MET A 134 16.34 -11.57 0.73
N TYR A 135 16.05 -10.29 0.55
CA TYR A 135 16.48 -9.24 1.47
C TYR A 135 15.64 -9.30 2.73
N SER A 136 16.27 -9.65 3.85
CA SER A 136 15.66 -9.72 5.16
C SER A 136 16.11 -8.54 5.99
N LEU A 137 15.18 -7.70 6.43
CA LEU A 137 15.42 -6.60 7.36
C LEU A 137 14.71 -6.89 8.67
N ARG A 138 15.45 -6.96 9.77
CA ARG A 138 14.90 -7.22 11.12
C ARG A 138 15.44 -6.24 12.14
N SER A 139 14.58 -5.34 12.61
CA SER A 139 14.87 -4.43 13.73
C SER A 139 13.70 -4.44 14.73
N THR A 140 13.82 -3.72 15.82
CA THR A 140 12.71 -3.55 16.78
C THR A 140 11.52 -2.81 16.18
N LYS A 141 11.73 -1.99 15.12
CA LYS A 141 10.72 -1.08 14.55
C LYS A 141 10.27 -1.45 13.13
N VAL A 142 11.06 -2.23 12.38
CA VAL A 142 10.78 -2.64 10.99
C VAL A 142 11.12 -4.11 10.81
N ASN A 143 10.27 -4.84 10.10
CA ASN A 143 10.52 -6.21 9.68
C ASN A 143 10.05 -6.37 8.24
N LEU A 144 10.94 -6.77 7.34
CA LEU A 144 10.66 -6.98 5.92
C LEU A 144 11.36 -8.25 5.42
N LEU A 145 10.72 -8.92 4.49
CA LEU A 145 11.31 -10.00 3.72
C LEU A 145 10.81 -9.88 2.29
N VAL A 146 11.69 -9.45 1.41
CA VAL A 146 11.34 -9.06 0.03
C VAL A 146 12.39 -9.57 -0.96
N THR A 147 12.01 -9.68 -2.22
CA THR A 147 12.95 -10.02 -3.30
C THR A 147 14.03 -8.95 -3.49
N PRO A 148 15.21 -9.26 -4.06
CA PRO A 148 16.33 -8.31 -4.20
C PRO A 148 15.96 -7.00 -4.90
N ASN A 149 15.23 -7.09 -5.97
CA ASN A 149 14.77 -5.98 -6.80
C ASN A 149 13.51 -5.27 -6.27
N HIS A 150 13.06 -5.60 -5.04
CA HIS A 150 11.87 -4.99 -4.46
C HIS A 150 12.06 -3.49 -4.21
N ARG A 151 11.03 -2.70 -4.51
CA ARG A 151 11.03 -1.24 -4.40
C ARG A 151 10.79 -0.81 -2.95
N MET A 152 11.79 -0.24 -2.32
CA MET A 152 11.78 0.23 -0.94
C MET A 152 11.58 1.74 -0.91
N TYR A 153 10.65 2.22 -0.07
CA TYR A 153 10.42 3.65 0.14
C TYR A 153 11.23 4.15 1.33
N ILE A 154 12.32 4.88 1.05
CA ILE A 154 13.34 5.20 2.06
C ILE A 154 13.72 6.69 2.06
N TYR A 155 14.26 7.13 3.19
CA TYR A 155 14.97 8.38 3.33
C TYR A 155 16.48 8.08 3.37
N PRO A 156 17.29 8.57 2.39
CA PRO A 156 18.72 8.32 2.34
C PRO A 156 19.43 9.16 3.41
N TYR A 157 19.92 8.52 4.47
CA TYR A 157 20.40 9.22 5.67
C TYR A 157 21.78 9.89 5.52
N ASP A 158 22.67 9.29 4.74
CA ASP A 158 24.09 9.69 4.68
C ASP A 158 24.45 10.63 3.50
N THR A 159 23.50 11.03 2.68
CA THR A 159 23.77 11.96 1.57
C THR A 159 23.84 13.41 2.07
N GLN A 160 24.65 14.25 1.38
CA GLN A 160 24.74 15.69 1.70
C GLN A 160 23.37 16.39 1.59
N VAL A 161 22.54 15.98 0.62
CA VAL A 161 21.15 16.44 0.46
C VAL A 161 20.33 16.14 1.71
N ALA A 162 20.43 14.91 2.25
CA ALA A 162 19.76 14.53 3.48
C ALA A 162 20.25 15.31 4.71
N LYS A 163 21.55 15.67 4.76
CA LYS A 163 22.09 16.51 5.84
C LYS A 163 21.54 17.93 5.81
N LYS A 164 21.43 18.56 4.62
CA LYS A 164 20.78 19.87 4.44
C LYS A 164 19.29 19.84 4.78
N ALA A 165 18.60 18.82 4.34
CA ALA A 165 17.15 18.67 4.48
C ALA A 165 16.68 18.33 5.90
N ARG A 166 17.56 17.85 6.79
CA ARG A 166 17.23 17.69 8.23
C ARG A 166 16.80 19.00 8.89
N LYS A 167 17.27 20.14 8.37
CA LYS A 167 16.84 21.46 8.82
C LYS A 167 15.41 21.83 8.36
N GLN A 168 14.89 21.17 7.31
CA GLN A 168 13.58 21.43 6.69
C GLN A 168 12.47 20.48 7.17
N GLY A 169 12.77 19.54 8.07
CA GLY A 169 11.83 18.53 8.56
C GLY A 169 11.79 17.24 7.74
N LYS A 170 11.63 16.10 8.43
CA LYS A 170 11.63 14.75 7.83
C LYS A 170 10.35 14.43 7.03
N ASP A 171 9.33 15.27 7.11
CA ASP A 171 8.03 15.05 6.46
C ASP A 171 7.93 15.62 5.04
N ASN A 172 8.98 16.30 4.55
CA ASN A 172 9.03 16.78 3.17
C ASN A 172 9.05 15.59 2.18
N PRO A 173 8.00 15.39 1.35
CA PRO A 173 7.93 14.29 0.39
C PRO A 173 9.10 14.26 -0.59
N ALA A 174 9.61 15.42 -0.99
CA ALA A 174 10.72 15.54 -1.94
C ALA A 174 12.04 14.89 -1.48
N LEU A 175 12.15 14.51 -0.21
CA LEU A 175 13.34 13.88 0.36
C LEU A 175 13.30 12.35 0.34
N TRP A 176 12.11 11.78 0.14
CA TRP A 176 11.91 10.35 0.10
C TRP A 176 12.21 9.80 -1.29
N ARG A 177 12.77 8.60 -1.34
CA ARG A 177 13.20 7.97 -2.58
C ARG A 177 12.76 6.51 -2.63
N ILE A 178 12.48 6.04 -3.83
CA ILE A 178 12.35 4.62 -4.10
C ILE A 178 13.73 4.08 -4.51
N ARG A 179 14.14 2.97 -3.90
CA ARG A 179 15.37 2.22 -4.21
C ARG A 179 15.09 0.73 -4.16
N HIS A 180 15.90 -0.07 -4.86
CA HIS A 180 15.78 -1.53 -4.76
C HIS A 180 16.39 -2.03 -3.45
N ALA A 181 15.83 -3.14 -2.93
CA ALA A 181 16.29 -3.72 -1.68
C ALA A 181 17.79 -4.12 -1.75
N GLU A 182 18.24 -4.62 -2.89
CA GLU A 182 19.65 -4.95 -3.14
C GLU A 182 20.57 -3.75 -3.05
N ASP A 183 20.15 -2.58 -3.51
CA ASP A 183 20.92 -1.33 -3.43
C ASP A 183 21.06 -0.82 -2.00
N LEU A 184 20.22 -1.28 -1.09
CA LEU A 184 20.18 -0.81 0.31
C LEU A 184 20.98 -1.68 1.26
N PHE A 185 21.48 -2.82 0.81
CA PHE A 185 22.21 -3.76 1.65
C PHE A 185 23.42 -3.11 2.31
N GLY A 186 23.45 -3.12 3.64
CA GLY A 186 24.48 -2.48 4.45
C GLY A 186 24.40 -0.96 4.55
N LYS A 187 23.53 -0.30 3.77
CA LYS A 187 23.42 1.17 3.78
C LYS A 187 22.56 1.66 4.96
N ARG A 188 22.93 2.81 5.47
CA ARG A 188 22.22 3.51 6.53
C ARG A 188 21.06 4.31 5.91
N VAL A 189 19.82 3.85 6.14
CA VAL A 189 18.61 4.46 5.60
C VAL A 189 17.49 4.46 6.64
N ALA A 190 16.51 5.35 6.45
CA ALA A 190 15.34 5.40 7.31
C ALA A 190 14.06 5.05 6.53
N TYR A 191 13.09 4.47 7.23
CA TYR A 191 11.81 4.03 6.68
C TYR A 191 10.65 4.92 7.12
N LYS A 192 9.64 5.09 6.27
CA LYS A 192 8.43 5.85 6.58
C LYS A 192 7.36 4.94 7.16
N LYS A 193 6.76 5.38 8.27
CA LYS A 193 5.69 4.64 8.95
C LYS A 193 4.39 5.43 9.12
N THR A 194 4.39 6.72 8.78
CA THR A 194 3.27 7.64 8.97
C THR A 194 2.80 8.23 7.65
N GLY A 195 1.59 8.81 7.66
CA GLY A 195 1.01 9.58 6.56
C GLY A 195 0.04 10.63 7.11
N ARG A 196 -0.53 11.45 6.24
CA ARG A 196 -1.59 12.40 6.58
C ARG A 196 -2.93 11.81 6.21
N TRP A 197 -3.89 11.86 7.13
CA TRP A 197 -5.26 11.45 6.90
C TRP A 197 -6.15 12.68 6.73
N SER A 198 -6.94 12.75 5.67
CA SER A 198 -7.67 13.96 5.26
C SER A 198 -9.20 13.77 5.18
N ALA A 199 -9.75 12.69 5.76
CA ALA A 199 -11.20 12.51 5.81
C ALA A 199 -11.88 13.66 6.57
N SER A 200 -13.04 14.07 6.09
CA SER A 200 -13.81 15.21 6.63
C SER A 200 -14.38 14.97 8.03
N GLY A 201 -14.57 13.69 8.40
CA GLY A 201 -15.17 13.29 9.66
C GLY A 201 -16.70 13.32 9.66
N LEU A 202 -17.26 13.00 10.80
CA LEU A 202 -18.70 12.98 11.06
C LEU A 202 -19.09 14.12 12.00
N LYS A 203 -20.21 14.77 11.75
CA LYS A 203 -20.85 15.70 12.71
C LYS A 203 -21.78 14.94 13.65
N VAL A 204 -22.51 13.99 13.10
CA VAL A 204 -23.53 13.21 13.80
C VAL A 204 -23.31 11.74 13.53
N MET A 205 -23.34 10.93 14.57
CA MET A 205 -23.39 9.48 14.49
C MET A 205 -24.86 9.03 14.54
N LEU A 206 -25.29 8.35 13.49
CA LEU A 206 -26.64 7.77 13.42
C LEU A 206 -26.59 6.30 13.84
N VAL A 207 -27.21 5.98 14.98
CA VAL A 207 -27.50 4.59 15.35
C VAL A 207 -28.84 4.23 14.75
N PRO A 208 -28.92 3.22 13.87
CA PRO A 208 -30.16 2.87 13.19
C PRO A 208 -31.32 2.57 14.15
N GLY A 209 -32.54 2.99 13.79
CA GLY A 209 -33.74 2.58 14.47
C GLY A 209 -34.00 1.09 14.33
N ASP A 210 -34.86 0.55 15.18
CA ASP A 210 -35.18 -0.88 15.22
C ASP A 210 -36.67 -1.10 15.55
N GLU A 211 -37.15 -2.30 15.33
CA GLU A 211 -38.46 -2.73 15.79
C GLU A 211 -38.32 -3.59 17.06
N ILE A 212 -38.95 -3.16 18.15
CA ILE A 212 -38.90 -3.87 19.43
C ILE A 212 -40.22 -4.58 19.74
N PRO A 213 -40.16 -5.80 20.27
CA PRO A 213 -41.33 -6.46 20.80
C PRO A 213 -41.93 -5.65 21.95
N TYR A 214 -43.21 -5.42 21.89
CA TYR A 214 -44.00 -4.74 22.91
C TYR A 214 -45.26 -5.52 23.24
N TRP A 215 -45.83 -5.29 24.39
CA TRP A 215 -47.13 -5.93 24.77
C TRP A 215 -48.19 -5.57 23.74
N GLY A 216 -48.52 -6.51 22.87
CA GLY A 216 -49.50 -6.32 21.79
C GLY A 216 -48.93 -6.12 20.38
N GLY A 217 -47.60 -6.29 20.14
CA GLY A 217 -47.03 -6.20 18.80
C GLY A 217 -45.56 -5.73 18.74
N MET A 218 -45.19 -5.10 17.63
CA MET A 218 -43.86 -4.51 17.40
C MET A 218 -43.97 -2.98 17.45
N ARG A 219 -43.06 -2.34 18.19
CA ARG A 219 -42.97 -0.89 18.26
C ARG A 219 -41.72 -0.41 17.49
N LYS A 220 -41.90 0.51 16.54
CA LYS A 220 -40.79 1.18 15.85
C LYS A 220 -40.10 2.17 16.80
N VAL A 221 -38.81 2.01 16.98
CA VAL A 221 -37.93 2.98 17.65
C VAL A 221 -37.18 3.75 16.58
N ARG A 222 -37.29 5.09 16.60
CA ARG A 222 -36.59 5.97 15.66
C ARG A 222 -35.09 5.89 15.86
N SER A 223 -34.31 6.11 14.79
CA SER A 223 -32.84 6.22 14.85
C SER A 223 -32.40 7.23 15.89
N LEU A 224 -31.29 6.96 16.54
CA LEU A 224 -30.69 7.82 17.54
C LEU A 224 -29.55 8.62 16.88
N ALA A 225 -29.65 9.96 16.97
CA ALA A 225 -28.61 10.87 16.49
C ALA A 225 -27.75 11.35 17.68
N LEU A 226 -26.45 11.11 17.64
CA LEU A 226 -25.49 11.45 18.68
C LEU A 226 -24.44 12.41 18.13
N ASP A 227 -23.93 13.32 18.96
CA ASP A 227 -22.71 14.07 18.62
C ASP A 227 -21.58 13.08 18.32
N ALA A 228 -20.94 13.20 17.16
CA ALA A 228 -19.95 12.24 16.71
C ALA A 228 -18.68 12.24 17.57
N ASN A 229 -18.26 13.39 18.12
CA ASN A 229 -17.06 13.45 18.95
C ASN A 229 -17.29 12.79 20.30
N LEU A 230 -18.45 13.06 20.94
CA LEU A 230 -18.84 12.40 22.19
C LEU A 230 -19.03 10.89 22.00
N PHE A 231 -19.64 10.50 20.88
CA PHE A 231 -19.82 9.09 20.57
C PHE A 231 -18.48 8.35 20.39
N VAL A 232 -17.53 8.89 19.62
CA VAL A 232 -16.23 8.22 19.42
C VAL A 232 -15.39 8.19 20.70
N GLU A 233 -15.49 9.21 21.55
CA GLU A 233 -14.87 9.21 22.86
C GLU A 233 -15.44 8.10 23.75
N PHE A 234 -16.76 8.05 23.87
CA PHE A 234 -17.47 6.99 24.59
C PHE A 234 -17.14 5.60 24.04
N LEU A 235 -17.12 5.44 22.69
CA LEU A 235 -16.79 4.17 22.06
C LEU A 235 -15.40 3.67 22.44
N GLY A 236 -14.40 4.56 22.54
CA GLY A 236 -13.06 4.22 23.01
C GLY A 236 -13.06 3.65 24.44
N TYR A 237 -13.79 4.28 25.35
CA TYR A 237 -13.95 3.80 26.72
C TYR A 237 -14.71 2.45 26.77
N TYR A 238 -15.76 2.31 25.97
CA TYR A 238 -16.53 1.07 25.89
C TYR A 238 -15.69 -0.10 25.35
N LEU A 239 -14.91 0.12 24.29
CA LEU A 239 -14.07 -0.93 23.71
C LEU A 239 -12.99 -1.42 24.68
N SER A 240 -12.47 -0.53 25.53
CA SER A 240 -11.52 -0.91 26.56
C SER A 240 -12.24 -1.56 27.76
N GLU A 241 -13.10 -0.86 28.45
CA GLU A 241 -13.60 -1.19 29.79
C GLU A 241 -15.10 -1.55 29.84
N GLY A 242 -15.77 -1.50 28.68
CA GLY A 242 -17.23 -1.66 28.61
C GLY A 242 -17.69 -3.10 28.46
N HIS A 243 -18.88 -3.37 29.00
CA HIS A 243 -19.63 -4.61 28.77
C HIS A 243 -21.13 -4.35 28.77
N LEU A 244 -21.88 -5.29 28.22
CA LEU A 244 -23.34 -5.24 28.12
C LEU A 244 -23.97 -6.19 29.12
N GLN A 245 -25.07 -5.76 29.71
CA GLN A 245 -25.87 -6.59 30.62
C GLN A 245 -27.36 -6.47 30.26
N HIS A 246 -27.98 -7.59 30.05
CA HIS A 246 -29.43 -7.69 29.90
C HIS A 246 -29.92 -8.87 30.72
N ALA A 247 -30.82 -8.59 31.67
CA ALA A 247 -31.55 -9.61 32.43
C ALA A 247 -33.02 -9.24 32.42
N LYS A 248 -33.91 -10.23 32.51
CA LYS A 248 -35.35 -10.01 32.59
C LYS A 248 -35.68 -8.99 33.70
N GLY A 249 -36.32 -7.90 33.34
CA GLY A 249 -36.72 -6.83 34.26
C GLY A 249 -35.67 -5.73 34.53
N THR A 250 -34.44 -5.83 34.03
CA THR A 250 -33.38 -4.85 34.34
C THR A 250 -33.01 -3.89 33.19
N GLY A 251 -33.66 -4.02 32.03
CA GLY A 251 -33.41 -3.17 30.86
C GLY A 251 -32.10 -3.55 30.10
N TYR A 252 -31.75 -2.72 29.11
CA TYR A 252 -30.60 -2.89 28.23
C TYR A 252 -29.43 -2.03 28.74
N ASN A 253 -28.69 -2.55 29.73
CA ASN A 253 -27.67 -1.81 30.44
C ASN A 253 -26.32 -1.86 29.71
N ILE A 254 -25.71 -0.69 29.60
CA ILE A 254 -24.36 -0.48 29.11
C ILE A 254 -23.53 -0.07 30.34
N ILE A 255 -22.46 -0.81 30.61
CA ILE A 255 -21.70 -0.70 31.86
C ILE A 255 -20.23 -0.46 31.49
N ILE A 256 -19.62 0.56 32.09
CA ILE A 256 -18.17 0.79 32.02
C ILE A 256 -17.61 0.72 33.43
N THR A 257 -16.57 -0.10 33.63
CA THR A 257 -16.01 -0.39 34.95
C THR A 257 -14.54 -0.02 34.98
N ASN A 258 -14.13 0.84 35.89
CA ASN A 258 -12.71 1.19 36.08
C ASN A 258 -12.39 1.48 37.55
N PHE A 259 -11.11 1.44 37.91
CA PHE A 259 -10.64 1.82 39.25
C PHE A 259 -10.35 3.33 39.33
N ASN A 260 -10.10 4.01 38.21
CA ASN A 260 -9.76 5.41 38.19
C ASN A 260 -11.02 6.27 38.20
N ILE A 261 -11.32 6.88 39.36
CA ILE A 261 -12.51 7.72 39.59
C ILE A 261 -12.51 8.95 38.65
N SER A 262 -11.35 9.57 38.39
CA SER A 262 -11.25 10.73 37.49
C SER A 262 -11.58 10.34 36.05
N LEU A 263 -11.21 9.16 35.61
CA LEU A 263 -11.58 8.63 34.30
C LEU A 263 -13.09 8.33 34.25
N LEU A 264 -13.65 7.72 35.30
CA LEU A 264 -15.10 7.46 35.36
C LEU A 264 -15.93 8.76 35.35
N ALA A 265 -15.44 9.84 35.96
CA ALA A 265 -16.08 11.15 35.88
C ALA A 265 -16.12 11.69 34.46
N LYS A 266 -15.03 11.57 33.68
CA LYS A 266 -15.01 11.95 32.25
C LYS A 266 -15.98 11.09 31.43
N ILE A 267 -16.02 9.77 31.67
CA ILE A 267 -16.94 8.85 31.01
C ILE A 267 -18.39 9.23 31.32
N TYR A 268 -18.68 9.57 32.57
CA TYR A 268 -20.02 10.01 33.01
C TYR A 268 -20.45 11.29 32.24
N GLU A 269 -19.59 12.30 32.17
CA GLU A 269 -19.89 13.55 31.45
C GLU A 269 -20.02 13.33 29.94
N SER A 270 -19.20 12.47 29.33
CA SER A 270 -19.32 12.10 27.92
C SER A 270 -20.68 11.45 27.63
N ILE A 271 -21.12 10.50 28.46
CA ILE A 271 -22.42 9.82 28.34
C ILE A 271 -23.59 10.81 28.55
N LYS A 272 -23.48 11.72 29.54
CA LYS A 272 -24.47 12.75 29.79
C LYS A 272 -24.57 13.73 28.62
N GLY A 273 -23.42 14.12 28.06
CA GLY A 273 -23.36 14.99 26.86
C GLY A 273 -24.02 14.38 25.63
N MET A 274 -24.03 13.05 25.49
CA MET A 274 -24.79 12.34 24.47
C MET A 274 -26.31 12.30 24.71
N GLY A 275 -26.82 12.85 25.83
CA GLY A 275 -28.24 12.90 26.17
C GLY A 275 -28.76 11.71 26.98
N PHE A 276 -27.88 10.87 27.53
CA PHE A 276 -28.27 9.78 28.42
C PHE A 276 -28.20 10.18 29.90
N ASN A 277 -28.85 9.37 30.76
CA ASN A 277 -28.83 9.55 32.22
C ASN A 277 -27.96 8.45 32.88
N PRO A 278 -26.65 8.65 32.97
CA PRO A 278 -25.76 7.68 33.61
C PRO A 278 -25.91 7.74 35.13
N ARG A 279 -25.62 6.59 35.77
CA ARG A 279 -25.60 6.46 37.23
C ARG A 279 -24.28 5.87 37.67
N TYR A 280 -23.76 6.36 38.80
CA TYR A 280 -22.66 5.68 39.49
C TYR A 280 -23.20 4.50 40.29
N ASN A 281 -22.51 3.36 40.15
CA ASN A 281 -22.70 2.23 41.06
C ASN A 281 -21.37 2.02 41.78
N TYR A 282 -21.27 2.59 42.99
CA TYR A 282 -20.10 2.53 43.82
C TYR A 282 -20.26 1.42 44.86
N VAL A 283 -19.27 0.55 44.97
CA VAL A 283 -19.19 -0.46 46.02
C VAL A 283 -17.84 -0.26 46.70
N GLU A 284 -17.85 0.06 47.98
CA GLU A 284 -16.67 0.30 48.81
C GLU A 284 -15.63 -0.82 48.69
N GLY A 285 -14.38 -0.50 48.40
CA GLY A 285 -13.31 -1.48 48.16
C GLY A 285 -13.40 -2.28 46.89
N ARG A 286 -14.33 -1.92 45.95
CA ARG A 286 -14.49 -2.56 44.64
C ARG A 286 -14.44 -1.54 43.50
N ARG A 287 -14.36 -2.06 42.27
CA ARG A 287 -14.40 -1.24 41.06
C ARG A 287 -15.68 -0.38 41.01
N CYS A 288 -15.52 0.90 40.72
CA CYS A 288 -16.63 1.79 40.40
C CYS A 288 -17.16 1.52 39.01
N ARG A 289 -18.45 1.74 38.78
CA ARG A 289 -19.14 1.53 37.50
C ARG A 289 -19.94 2.75 37.14
N VAL A 290 -19.95 3.09 35.86
CA VAL A 290 -20.95 3.97 35.25
C VAL A 290 -21.92 3.10 34.46
N VAL A 291 -23.21 3.24 34.73
CA VAL A 291 -24.27 2.42 34.13
C VAL A 291 -25.35 3.32 33.55
N PHE A 292 -25.76 3.05 32.35
CA PHE A 292 -26.93 3.67 31.71
C PHE A 292 -27.63 2.70 30.80
N SER A 293 -28.87 3.02 30.39
CA SER A 293 -29.70 2.14 29.56
C SER A 293 -30.06 2.80 28.24
N SER A 294 -29.86 2.09 27.13
CA SER A 294 -30.33 2.47 25.81
C SER A 294 -30.47 1.22 24.94
N TYR A 295 -31.67 0.94 24.45
CA TYR A 295 -31.91 -0.23 23.61
C TYR A 295 -31.11 -0.17 22.30
N LEU A 296 -31.23 0.92 21.54
CA LEU A 296 -30.56 1.05 20.23
C LEU A 296 -29.05 1.01 20.37
N LEU A 297 -28.50 1.74 21.32
CA LEU A 297 -27.04 1.75 21.54
C LEU A 297 -26.54 0.39 22.04
N TYR A 298 -27.33 -0.30 22.88
CA TYR A 298 -27.05 -1.67 23.31
C TYR A 298 -26.96 -2.62 22.10
N GLN A 299 -27.94 -2.57 21.17
CA GLN A 299 -27.95 -3.41 19.96
C GLN A 299 -26.78 -3.10 19.01
N TYR A 300 -26.44 -1.83 18.88
CA TYR A 300 -25.26 -1.40 18.12
C TYR A 300 -23.97 -1.98 18.73
N LEU A 301 -23.76 -1.77 20.03
CA LEU A 301 -22.56 -2.20 20.73
C LEU A 301 -22.46 -3.74 20.82
N LYS A 302 -23.59 -4.45 20.87
CA LYS A 302 -23.63 -5.92 20.87
C LYS A 302 -22.96 -6.51 19.62
N LYS A 303 -23.07 -5.84 18.48
CA LYS A 303 -22.43 -6.27 17.23
C LYS A 303 -20.90 -6.18 17.29
N LEU A 304 -20.34 -5.33 18.17
CA LEU A 304 -18.90 -5.12 18.28
C LEU A 304 -18.17 -6.26 19.05
N GLY A 305 -18.88 -7.29 19.46
CA GLY A 305 -18.30 -8.47 20.09
C GLY A 305 -18.00 -8.30 21.59
N HIS A 306 -17.40 -9.33 22.16
CA HIS A 306 -16.99 -9.39 23.57
C HIS A 306 -15.48 -9.57 23.68
N ALA A 307 -14.85 -8.95 24.67
CA ALA A 307 -13.44 -9.13 25.01
C ALA A 307 -12.52 -9.46 23.83
N LYS A 308 -12.27 -10.75 23.56
CA LYS A 308 -11.36 -11.25 22.49
C LYS A 308 -11.85 -10.99 21.07
N ASP A 309 -13.15 -10.65 20.90
CA ASP A 309 -13.78 -10.47 19.59
C ASP A 309 -14.09 -8.99 19.29
N LYS A 310 -13.80 -8.05 20.20
CA LYS A 310 -14.03 -6.61 20.00
C LYS A 310 -13.29 -6.07 18.78
N TYR A 311 -13.93 -5.14 18.05
CA TYR A 311 -13.37 -4.48 16.87
C TYR A 311 -13.98 -3.08 16.68
N LEU A 312 -13.34 -2.26 15.84
CA LEU A 312 -13.86 -0.99 15.36
C LEU A 312 -14.59 -1.20 14.02
N PRO A 313 -15.83 -0.71 13.85
CA PRO A 313 -16.53 -0.77 12.57
C PRO A 313 -15.72 -0.14 11.44
N ARG A 314 -15.62 -0.83 10.32
CA ARG A 314 -14.79 -0.38 9.18
C ARG A 314 -15.27 0.91 8.55
N ASP A 315 -16.59 1.07 8.38
CA ASP A 315 -17.22 2.30 7.91
C ASP A 315 -16.86 3.49 8.81
N LEU A 316 -16.89 3.30 10.13
CA LEU A 316 -16.51 4.33 11.09
C LEU A 316 -15.04 4.73 10.94
N ILE A 317 -14.11 3.77 11.01
CA ILE A 317 -12.67 4.06 10.96
C ILE A 317 -12.24 4.71 9.63
N LEU A 318 -12.96 4.44 8.53
CA LEU A 318 -12.70 5.05 7.22
C LEU A 318 -13.26 6.46 7.08
N THR A 319 -14.27 6.83 7.88
CA THR A 319 -14.97 8.10 7.77
C THR A 319 -14.48 9.17 8.76
N LEU A 320 -13.98 8.75 9.94
CA LEU A 320 -13.52 9.67 10.98
C LEU A 320 -12.42 10.60 10.48
N SER A 321 -12.52 11.89 10.85
CA SER A 321 -11.41 12.84 10.64
C SER A 321 -10.19 12.50 11.49
N GLN A 322 -9.03 13.06 11.16
CA GLN A 322 -7.81 12.88 11.96
C GLN A 322 -8.03 13.28 13.42
N ALA A 323 -8.78 14.36 13.69
CA ALA A 323 -9.10 14.81 15.04
C ALA A 323 -9.98 13.80 15.79
N GLN A 324 -10.99 13.23 15.12
CA GLN A 324 -11.86 12.20 15.71
C GLN A 324 -11.13 10.89 15.95
N CYS A 325 -10.25 10.49 15.02
CA CYS A 325 -9.34 9.37 15.24
C CYS A 325 -8.46 9.57 16.49
N ARG A 326 -8.04 10.83 16.74
CA ARG A 326 -7.25 11.17 17.92
C ARG A 326 -8.08 11.07 19.20
N ILE A 327 -9.32 11.58 19.23
CA ILE A 327 -10.24 11.46 20.38
C ILE A 327 -10.45 9.98 20.73
N LEU A 328 -10.77 9.16 19.72
CA LEU A 328 -10.97 7.72 19.90
C LEU A 328 -9.71 7.02 20.45
N LEU A 329 -8.54 7.34 19.88
CA LEU A 329 -7.27 6.75 20.33
C LEU A 329 -6.93 7.16 21.77
N ASP A 330 -7.13 8.42 22.14
CA ASP A 330 -6.88 8.91 23.50
C ASP A 330 -7.81 8.24 24.52
N ALA A 331 -9.09 8.00 24.17
CA ALA A 331 -10.04 7.29 25.01
C ALA A 331 -9.67 5.81 25.20
N LEU A 332 -9.25 5.12 24.12
CA LEU A 332 -8.73 3.75 24.19
C LEU A 332 -7.52 3.66 25.12
N ILE A 333 -6.56 4.57 24.97
CA ILE A 333 -5.34 4.60 25.82
C ILE A 333 -5.68 4.95 27.28
N ALA A 334 -6.70 5.76 27.52
CA ALA A 334 -7.14 6.09 28.89
C ALA A 334 -7.77 4.88 29.61
N GLY A 335 -8.39 3.94 28.87
CA GLY A 335 -8.92 2.67 29.42
C GLY A 335 -7.83 1.63 29.61
N ASP A 336 -7.43 0.94 28.55
CA ASP A 336 -6.51 -0.20 28.56
C ASP A 336 -5.09 0.14 28.11
N GLY A 337 -4.69 1.40 28.21
CA GLY A 337 -3.37 1.85 27.80
C GLY A 337 -2.47 2.30 28.93
N SER A 338 -1.21 2.55 28.58
CA SER A 338 -0.22 3.15 29.48
C SER A 338 0.66 4.14 28.72
N LYS A 339 0.97 5.25 29.38
CA LYS A 339 1.94 6.28 28.94
C LYS A 339 3.08 6.26 29.96
N TYR A 340 4.17 5.55 29.68
CA TYR A 340 5.27 5.40 30.62
C TYR A 340 5.99 6.70 30.97
N PHE A 341 6.04 7.63 29.99
CA PHE A 341 6.60 8.98 30.15
C PHE A 341 5.76 9.93 29.30
N GLU A 342 5.70 11.19 29.70
CA GLU A 342 4.96 12.24 28.98
C GLU A 342 5.32 12.32 27.47
N ASN A 343 6.57 12.02 27.14
CA ASN A 343 7.13 12.03 25.79
C ASN A 343 7.51 10.65 25.23
N GLY A 344 7.15 9.58 25.94
CA GLY A 344 7.46 8.20 25.59
C GLY A 344 6.47 7.57 24.63
N PRO A 345 6.72 6.32 24.19
CA PRO A 345 5.75 5.55 23.46
C PRO A 345 4.55 5.21 24.34
N TRP A 346 3.36 5.26 23.75
CA TRP A 346 2.15 4.75 24.40
C TRP A 346 2.02 3.26 24.12
N ARG A 347 1.36 2.55 25.03
CA ARG A 347 1.03 1.14 24.86
C ARG A 347 -0.46 0.94 25.09
N TYR A 348 -1.07 0.16 24.22
CA TYR A 348 -2.44 -0.31 24.35
C TYR A 348 -2.44 -1.84 24.42
N TYR A 349 -3.24 -2.42 25.30
CA TYR A 349 -3.29 -3.86 25.48
C TYR A 349 -4.70 -4.37 25.23
N THR A 350 -4.83 -5.47 24.51
CA THR A 350 -6.12 -6.12 24.25
C THR A 350 -5.93 -7.62 24.01
N SER A 351 -6.97 -8.39 24.31
CA SER A 351 -7.06 -9.80 23.92
C SER A 351 -7.64 -9.99 22.51
N SER A 352 -8.19 -8.93 21.91
CA SER A 352 -8.71 -8.98 20.56
C SER A 352 -7.62 -8.66 19.53
N LYS A 353 -7.39 -9.62 18.61
CA LYS A 353 -6.51 -9.42 17.45
C LYS A 353 -7.06 -8.32 16.52
N HIS A 354 -8.37 -8.32 16.29
CA HIS A 354 -9.04 -7.35 15.42
C HIS A 354 -8.90 -5.93 15.99
N LEU A 355 -9.18 -5.75 17.28
CA LEU A 355 -9.03 -4.45 17.92
C LEU A 355 -7.57 -3.96 17.95
N ALA A 356 -6.60 -4.87 18.14
CA ALA A 356 -5.18 -4.51 18.02
C ALA A 356 -4.81 -4.03 16.61
N ASP A 357 -5.35 -4.67 15.58
CA ASP A 357 -5.17 -4.29 14.18
C ASP A 357 -5.81 -2.92 13.89
N ASP A 358 -7.02 -2.69 14.39
CA ASP A 358 -7.74 -1.43 14.24
C ASP A 358 -7.04 -0.28 14.96
N VAL A 359 -6.50 -0.51 16.16
CA VAL A 359 -5.71 0.50 16.90
C VAL A 359 -4.41 0.83 16.18
N GLN A 360 -3.78 -0.13 15.50
CA GLN A 360 -2.60 0.14 14.67
C GLN A 360 -2.94 1.03 13.48
N GLU A 361 -4.07 0.78 12.80
CA GLU A 361 -4.56 1.64 11.72
C GLU A 361 -4.98 3.02 12.23
N LEU A 362 -5.68 3.08 13.35
CA LEU A 362 -6.09 4.32 13.99
C LEU A 362 -4.89 5.20 14.32
N ALA A 363 -3.81 4.61 14.85
CA ALA A 363 -2.56 5.32 15.09
C ALA A 363 -1.96 5.91 13.80
N LEU A 364 -2.00 5.17 12.67
CA LEU A 364 -1.57 5.68 11.37
C LEU A 364 -2.38 6.91 10.95
N LYS A 365 -3.71 6.88 11.10
CA LYS A 365 -4.61 7.97 10.74
C LYS A 365 -4.44 9.21 11.64
N VAL A 366 -4.04 9.02 12.88
CA VAL A 366 -3.63 10.12 13.78
C VAL A 366 -2.28 10.73 13.37
N GLY A 367 -1.50 10.06 12.52
CA GLY A 367 -0.15 10.48 12.12
C GLY A 367 0.96 9.87 12.99
N TYR A 368 0.65 8.81 13.76
CA TYR A 368 1.60 8.07 14.55
C TYR A 368 2.02 6.76 13.89
N ALA A 369 3.16 6.22 14.29
CA ALA A 369 3.56 4.87 13.92
C ALA A 369 3.17 3.89 15.03
N ALA A 370 2.79 2.67 14.68
CA ALA A 370 2.51 1.65 15.66
C ALA A 370 3.08 0.27 15.28
N ASN A 371 3.42 -0.52 16.28
CA ASN A 371 3.85 -1.91 16.16
C ASN A 371 3.02 -2.78 17.10
N ILE A 372 2.64 -3.96 16.62
CA ILE A 372 1.95 -4.97 17.45
C ILE A 372 2.97 -6.01 17.90
N ASN A 373 2.97 -6.29 19.18
CA ASN A 373 3.68 -7.41 19.79
C ASN A 373 2.64 -8.43 20.30
N VAL A 374 2.89 -9.69 20.04
CA VAL A 374 2.03 -10.80 20.51
C VAL A 374 2.70 -11.43 21.72
N ASP A 375 1.94 -11.54 22.79
CA ASP A 375 2.36 -12.19 24.05
C ASP A 375 1.43 -13.39 24.31
N ASP A 376 1.90 -14.57 23.96
CA ASP A 376 1.16 -15.82 24.13
C ASP A 376 1.68 -16.56 25.37
N ARG A 377 1.01 -16.32 26.49
CA ARG A 377 1.27 -16.97 27.75
C ARG A 377 0.20 -17.99 28.15
N ARG A 378 -0.60 -18.44 27.21
CA ARG A 378 -1.68 -19.41 27.50
C ARG A 378 -1.14 -20.64 28.18
N GLY A 379 -1.84 -21.06 29.27
CA GLY A 379 -1.44 -22.18 30.13
C GLY A 379 -0.40 -21.82 31.17
N GLN A 380 0.26 -20.65 31.14
CA GLN A 380 1.16 -20.21 32.22
C GLN A 380 0.35 -19.70 33.40
N GLN A 381 0.87 -19.92 34.58
CA GLN A 381 0.29 -19.45 35.84
C GLN A 381 1.08 -18.28 36.41
N HIS A 382 0.38 -17.31 36.97
CA HIS A 382 0.95 -16.15 37.64
C HIS A 382 0.30 -15.98 39.03
N PRO A 383 1.05 -15.70 40.08
CA PRO A 383 0.47 -15.38 41.38
C PRO A 383 -0.48 -14.19 41.30
N GLY A 384 -1.75 -14.39 41.63
CA GLY A 384 -2.74 -13.34 41.78
C GLY A 384 -2.93 -12.97 43.25
N PRO A 385 -3.72 -11.91 43.55
CA PRO A 385 -3.92 -11.42 44.93
C PRO A 385 -4.54 -12.45 45.89
N ARG A 386 -5.27 -13.44 45.36
CA ARG A 386 -5.96 -14.47 46.16
C ARG A 386 -5.69 -15.90 45.69
N ASN A 387 -5.43 -16.10 44.39
CA ASN A 387 -5.26 -17.41 43.77
C ASN A 387 -4.29 -17.32 42.57
N LEU A 388 -3.75 -18.47 42.12
CA LEU A 388 -3.03 -18.57 40.85
C LEU A 388 -3.96 -18.24 39.71
N ILE A 389 -3.55 -17.31 38.84
CA ILE A 389 -4.26 -16.91 37.64
C ILE A 389 -3.64 -17.63 36.44
N THR A 390 -4.41 -18.44 35.73
CA THR A 390 -3.97 -19.08 34.49
C THR A 390 -4.34 -18.19 33.30
N PHE A 391 -3.35 -17.85 32.46
CA PHE A 391 -3.60 -17.10 31.25
C PHE A 391 -4.32 -17.99 30.20
N THR A 392 -5.52 -17.60 29.80
CA THR A 392 -6.36 -18.34 28.83
C THR A 392 -6.38 -17.69 27.44
N LEU A 393 -6.01 -16.42 27.34
CA LEU A 393 -6.05 -15.65 26.10
C LEU A 393 -4.66 -15.14 25.71
N VAL A 394 -4.48 -14.95 24.40
CA VAL A 394 -3.33 -14.23 23.84
C VAL A 394 -3.49 -12.74 24.15
N SER A 395 -2.42 -12.07 24.52
CA SER A 395 -2.38 -10.61 24.69
C SER A 395 -1.68 -9.95 23.50
N TYR A 396 -2.29 -8.91 22.98
CA TYR A 396 -1.74 -8.07 21.90
C TYR A 396 -1.38 -6.70 22.48
N GLY A 397 -0.08 -6.38 22.47
CA GLY A 397 0.41 -5.08 22.89
C GLY A 397 0.70 -4.19 21.68
N VAL A 398 -0.07 -3.12 21.51
CA VAL A 398 0.15 -2.12 20.46
C VAL A 398 1.02 -1.00 20.99
N THR A 399 2.27 -0.93 20.53
CA THR A 399 3.21 0.14 20.90
C THR A 399 3.10 1.28 19.90
N ILE A 400 2.63 2.45 20.34
CA ILE A 400 2.37 3.64 19.53
C ILE A 400 3.55 4.61 19.71
N LEU A 401 4.21 4.94 18.61
CA LEU A 401 5.38 5.80 18.54
C LEU A 401 4.95 7.22 18.15
N THR A 402 4.84 8.11 19.11
CA THR A 402 4.36 9.48 18.90
C THR A 402 5.41 10.42 18.31
N ARG A 403 6.70 10.15 18.51
CA ARG A 403 7.82 11.03 18.08
C ARG A 403 8.85 10.37 17.15
N GLN A 404 9.11 9.07 17.30
CA GLN A 404 10.13 8.35 16.53
C GLN A 404 9.54 7.59 15.34
N ASN A 405 8.89 8.31 14.44
CA ASN A 405 8.10 7.76 13.33
C ASN A 405 8.92 7.37 12.10
N VAL A 406 10.21 7.71 12.08
CA VAL A 406 11.14 7.46 10.97
C VAL A 406 12.32 6.61 11.49
N PRO A 407 12.12 5.29 11.62
CA PRO A 407 13.17 4.40 12.13
C PRO A 407 14.37 4.35 11.20
N LEU A 408 15.54 4.61 11.77
CA LEU A 408 16.83 4.46 11.13
C LEU A 408 17.34 3.04 11.31
N ILE A 409 17.88 2.43 10.26
CA ILE A 409 18.49 1.09 10.28
C ILE A 409 19.97 1.15 9.90
N ASN A 410 20.69 0.07 10.20
CA ASN A 410 22.13 -0.03 10.02
C ASN A 410 22.90 1.15 10.65
N HIS A 411 22.64 1.41 11.93
CA HIS A 411 23.24 2.50 12.69
C HIS A 411 23.83 2.01 14.02
N GLY A 412 24.78 2.78 14.57
CA GLY A 412 25.39 2.49 15.87
C GLY A 412 26.14 1.15 15.91
N GLY A 413 26.81 0.79 14.82
CA GLY A 413 27.54 -0.49 14.71
C GLY A 413 26.65 -1.73 14.54
N LYS A 414 25.33 -1.59 14.58
CA LYS A 414 24.38 -2.71 14.43
C LYS A 414 23.91 -2.83 12.99
N ARG A 415 24.06 -4.05 12.44
CA ARG A 415 23.52 -4.42 11.13
C ARG A 415 22.16 -5.10 11.31
N HIS A 416 21.14 -4.61 10.60
CA HIS A 416 19.76 -5.09 10.70
C HIS A 416 19.33 -5.89 9.47
N ASP A 417 20.08 -5.80 8.38
CA ASP A 417 19.79 -6.48 7.12
C ASP A 417 20.70 -7.68 6.89
N LYS A 418 20.17 -8.68 6.21
CA LYS A 418 20.92 -9.86 5.76
C LYS A 418 20.23 -10.50 4.55
N TRP A 419 21.01 -11.20 3.75
CA TRP A 419 20.49 -12.10 2.72
C TRP A 419 20.14 -13.44 3.36
N ILE A 420 18.95 -13.95 3.06
CA ILE A 420 18.53 -15.30 3.49
C ILE A 420 18.02 -16.09 2.29
N GLY A 421 18.26 -17.40 2.29
CA GLY A 421 17.60 -18.32 1.38
C GLY A 421 16.10 -18.37 1.70
N TYR A 422 15.28 -18.38 0.68
CA TYR A 422 13.83 -18.50 0.80
C TYR A 422 13.30 -19.43 -0.27
N LYS A 423 12.37 -20.30 0.13
CA LYS A 423 11.59 -21.17 -0.74
C LYS A 423 10.15 -21.10 -0.30
N GLY A 424 9.26 -20.60 -1.16
CA GLY A 424 7.85 -20.40 -0.82
C GLY A 424 7.13 -19.52 -1.83
N LYS A 425 5.87 -19.22 -1.56
CA LYS A 425 5.07 -18.30 -2.38
C LYS A 425 5.42 -16.86 -2.09
N ILE A 426 5.41 -16.05 -3.13
CA ILE A 426 5.58 -14.59 -3.05
C ILE A 426 4.40 -13.90 -3.71
N TYR A 427 4.13 -12.68 -3.27
CA TYR A 427 2.94 -11.93 -3.67
C TYR A 427 3.28 -10.47 -3.95
N CYS A 428 2.56 -9.87 -4.87
CA CYS A 428 2.58 -8.43 -5.09
C CYS A 428 1.25 -7.92 -5.62
N VAL A 429 0.95 -6.68 -5.27
CA VAL A 429 -0.21 -5.93 -5.76
C VAL A 429 0.28 -4.60 -6.30
N GLY A 430 -0.17 -4.22 -7.50
CA GLY A 430 0.04 -2.89 -8.05
C GLY A 430 -1.07 -1.94 -7.61
N VAL A 431 -0.71 -0.70 -7.25
CA VAL A 431 -1.65 0.40 -7.02
C VAL A 431 -1.14 1.66 -7.72
N PRO A 432 -2.02 2.61 -8.13
CA PRO A 432 -1.61 3.82 -8.86
C PRO A 432 -0.48 4.61 -8.19
N ASN A 433 -0.54 4.86 -6.89
CA ASN A 433 0.50 5.59 -6.15
C ASN A 433 1.82 4.81 -6.00
N GLY A 434 1.81 3.51 -6.23
CA GLY A 434 3.01 2.69 -6.19
C GLY A 434 3.58 2.41 -4.81
N LEU A 435 2.84 2.73 -3.73
CA LEU A 435 3.21 2.50 -2.35
C LEU A 435 2.07 1.80 -1.61
N LEU A 436 2.39 0.80 -0.82
CA LEU A 436 1.46 0.03 0.00
C LEU A 436 1.83 0.17 1.48
N TYR A 437 0.83 0.22 2.36
CA TYR A 437 1.06 0.07 3.79
C TYR A 437 1.05 -1.41 4.13
N ILE A 438 2.23 -1.94 4.38
CA ILE A 438 2.42 -3.36 4.62
C ILE A 438 2.88 -3.61 6.05
N ARG A 439 2.64 -4.83 6.54
CA ARG A 439 3.04 -5.27 7.87
C ARG A 439 3.63 -6.67 7.82
N ARG A 440 4.74 -6.86 8.52
CA ARG A 440 5.30 -8.18 8.78
C ARG A 440 5.64 -8.32 10.25
N MET A 441 5.18 -9.41 10.90
CA MET A 441 5.35 -9.66 12.34
C MET A 441 4.95 -8.43 13.20
N GLY A 442 3.78 -7.86 12.90
CA GLY A 442 3.21 -6.71 13.62
C GLY A 442 3.86 -5.34 13.34
N LYS A 443 4.91 -5.26 12.51
CA LYS A 443 5.68 -4.03 12.25
C LYS A 443 5.28 -3.44 10.91
N ALA A 444 4.42 -2.42 10.94
CA ALA A 444 3.90 -1.75 9.76
C ALA A 444 4.84 -0.69 9.19
N VAL A 445 4.89 -0.56 7.85
CA VAL A 445 5.77 0.37 7.13
C VAL A 445 5.28 0.62 5.70
N TRP A 446 5.56 1.79 5.14
CA TRP A 446 5.34 2.07 3.72
C TRP A 446 6.41 1.41 2.86
N CYS A 447 5.98 0.69 1.83
CA CYS A 447 6.87 -0.02 0.92
C CYS A 447 6.32 0.05 -0.51
N GLY A 448 7.19 -0.08 -1.52
CA GLY A 448 6.80 0.00 -2.91
C GLY A 448 6.13 -1.27 -3.43
N ASN A 449 5.50 -1.16 -4.57
CA ASN A 449 4.99 -2.28 -5.37
C ASN A 449 5.85 -2.50 -6.63
N SER A 450 5.56 -3.53 -7.45
CA SER A 450 6.55 -4.07 -8.39
C SER A 450 6.41 -3.66 -9.86
N HIS A 451 5.24 -3.45 -10.40
CA HIS A 451 5.07 -3.30 -11.85
C HIS A 451 5.45 -1.92 -12.37
N GLN A 452 6.34 -1.84 -13.38
CA GLN A 452 6.78 -0.58 -13.97
C GLN A 452 6.23 -0.32 -15.37
N LEU A 453 6.23 -1.32 -16.27
CA LEU A 453 5.81 -1.15 -17.66
C LEU A 453 4.28 -1.07 -17.78
N VAL A 454 3.55 -2.04 -17.25
CA VAL A 454 2.08 -2.11 -17.34
C VAL A 454 1.31 -1.05 -16.53
N ARG A 455 2.01 -0.14 -15.85
CA ARG A 455 1.41 1.06 -15.25
C ARG A 455 0.97 2.10 -16.27
N HIS A 456 1.53 2.04 -17.45
CA HIS A 456 1.19 2.93 -18.54
C HIS A 456 -0.10 2.42 -19.18
N ARG A 457 -1.26 2.95 -18.72
CA ARG A 457 -2.60 2.44 -19.04
C ARG A 457 -3.09 2.75 -20.44
N ILE A 458 -2.56 3.81 -21.06
CA ILE A 458 -2.88 4.18 -22.45
C ILE A 458 -1.94 3.42 -23.40
N ALA A 459 -1.92 2.10 -23.22
CA ALA A 459 -1.10 1.19 -24.01
C ALA A 459 -1.72 -0.21 -24.03
N SER A 460 -1.48 -0.95 -25.11
CA SER A 460 -1.85 -2.36 -25.24
C SER A 460 -0.63 -3.25 -25.02
N TYR A 461 -0.82 -4.36 -24.29
CA TYR A 461 0.25 -5.30 -23.94
C TYR A 461 -0.14 -6.72 -24.29
N SER A 462 0.76 -7.43 -24.99
CA SER A 462 0.66 -8.86 -25.24
C SER A 462 1.96 -9.52 -24.77
N GLN A 463 1.90 -10.23 -23.64
CA GLN A 463 3.06 -10.90 -23.04
C GLN A 463 3.05 -12.38 -23.33
N MET A 464 4.22 -12.95 -23.66
CA MET A 464 4.43 -14.37 -23.85
C MET A 464 3.91 -15.20 -22.66
N SER A 465 3.12 -16.22 -22.97
CA SER A 465 2.60 -17.16 -21.97
C SER A 465 3.53 -18.38 -21.83
N ILE A 466 4.04 -18.63 -20.62
CA ILE A 466 4.83 -19.85 -20.29
C ILE A 466 3.96 -21.12 -20.38
N ARG A 467 2.63 -21.02 -20.49
CA ARG A 467 1.76 -22.16 -20.77
C ARG A 467 1.93 -22.69 -22.20
N ALA A 468 2.18 -21.77 -23.15
CA ALA A 468 2.28 -22.05 -24.57
C ALA A 468 3.72 -22.27 -25.06
N VAL A 469 4.70 -21.68 -24.37
CA VAL A 469 6.13 -21.76 -24.75
C VAL A 469 6.87 -22.62 -23.74
N ASP A 470 7.69 -23.56 -24.22
CA ASP A 470 8.52 -24.41 -23.36
C ASP A 470 9.61 -23.55 -22.69
N PRO A 471 9.67 -23.53 -21.34
CA PRO A 471 10.66 -22.74 -20.59
C PRO A 471 12.12 -23.19 -20.84
N GLU A 472 12.33 -24.32 -21.49
CA GLU A 472 13.66 -24.83 -21.82
C GLU A 472 14.46 -23.85 -22.68
N TYR A 473 13.79 -23.14 -23.58
CA TYR A 473 14.41 -22.20 -24.51
C TYR A 473 14.59 -20.80 -23.93
N LEU A 474 14.07 -20.53 -22.70
CA LEU A 474 14.13 -19.23 -22.10
C LEU A 474 15.38 -19.06 -21.23
N ASP A 475 16.06 -17.94 -21.35
CA ASP A 475 17.23 -17.62 -20.53
C ASP A 475 16.83 -16.92 -19.22
N VAL A 476 17.82 -16.64 -18.36
CA VAL A 476 17.64 -15.85 -17.14
C VAL A 476 18.34 -14.52 -17.33
N ILE A 477 17.58 -13.43 -17.14
CA ILE A 477 18.10 -12.07 -17.25
C ILE A 477 19.00 -11.75 -16.06
N LEU A 478 20.23 -11.37 -16.34
CA LEU A 478 21.24 -11.07 -15.34
C LEU A 478 21.63 -9.58 -15.39
N PRO A 479 21.75 -8.90 -14.23
CA PRO A 479 22.29 -7.56 -14.20
C PRO A 479 23.72 -7.50 -14.78
N ALA A 480 24.04 -6.45 -15.51
CA ALA A 480 25.39 -6.28 -16.12
C ALA A 480 26.52 -6.26 -15.07
N THR A 481 26.22 -5.85 -13.83
CA THR A 481 27.16 -5.74 -12.71
C THR A 481 27.47 -7.06 -12.01
N VAL A 482 26.90 -8.20 -12.46
CA VAL A 482 27.09 -9.51 -11.82
C VAL A 482 28.48 -10.07 -12.14
N SER A 483 29.24 -10.43 -11.09
CA SER A 483 30.58 -11.03 -11.23
C SER A 483 30.56 -12.39 -11.96
N ALA A 484 31.67 -12.80 -12.55
CA ALA A 484 31.78 -14.08 -13.26
C ALA A 484 31.39 -15.27 -12.37
N ARG A 485 31.83 -15.30 -11.10
CA ARG A 485 31.43 -16.32 -10.12
C ARG A 485 29.93 -16.34 -9.86
N ALA A 486 29.29 -15.18 -9.78
CA ALA A 486 27.84 -15.09 -9.59
C ALA A 486 27.06 -15.51 -10.85
N LYS A 487 27.55 -15.21 -12.06
CA LYS A 487 26.99 -15.70 -13.32
C LYS A 487 26.95 -17.22 -13.36
N GLU A 488 28.00 -17.89 -12.89
CA GLU A 488 28.04 -19.35 -12.85
C GLU A 488 27.02 -19.94 -11.88
N ILE A 489 26.84 -19.33 -10.72
CA ILE A 489 25.78 -19.72 -9.75
C ILE A 489 24.39 -19.60 -10.40
N PHE A 490 24.11 -18.51 -11.11
CA PHE A 490 22.85 -18.32 -11.83
C PHE A 490 22.63 -19.39 -12.91
N ARG A 491 23.66 -19.72 -13.71
CA ARG A 491 23.58 -20.76 -14.75
C ARG A 491 23.24 -22.12 -14.16
N LYS A 492 23.94 -22.51 -13.09
CA LYS A 492 23.69 -23.79 -12.40
C LYS A 492 22.26 -23.85 -11.83
N HIS A 493 21.77 -22.76 -11.22
CA HIS A 493 20.39 -22.70 -10.72
C HIS A 493 19.37 -22.81 -11.84
N ARG A 494 19.58 -22.13 -12.97
CA ARG A 494 18.73 -22.23 -14.17
C ARG A 494 18.62 -23.68 -14.66
N GLN A 495 19.76 -24.36 -14.79
CA GLN A 495 19.80 -25.76 -15.26
C GLN A 495 19.01 -26.68 -14.34
N ASN A 496 19.19 -26.56 -13.02
CA ASN A 496 18.44 -27.35 -12.04
C ASN A 496 16.92 -27.07 -12.10
N ALA A 497 16.54 -25.80 -12.24
CA ALA A 497 15.12 -25.42 -12.33
C ALA A 497 14.44 -25.98 -13.60
N ARG A 498 15.14 -25.99 -14.74
CA ARG A 498 14.67 -26.59 -16.00
C ARG A 498 14.48 -28.09 -15.85
N GLU A 499 15.45 -28.77 -15.27
CA GLU A 499 15.37 -30.23 -15.06
C GLU A 499 14.22 -30.57 -14.12
N THR A 500 14.06 -29.86 -13.02
CA THR A 500 12.92 -30.06 -12.11
C THR A 500 11.58 -29.77 -12.80
N TYR A 501 11.49 -28.77 -13.67
CA TYR A 501 10.30 -28.48 -14.47
C TYR A 501 9.92 -29.66 -15.36
N ARG A 502 10.91 -30.25 -16.08
CA ARG A 502 10.68 -31.41 -16.92
C ARG A 502 10.18 -32.62 -16.13
N GLN A 503 10.78 -32.87 -14.96
CA GLN A 503 10.38 -33.96 -14.08
C GLN A 503 8.94 -33.81 -13.59
N LEU A 504 8.53 -32.58 -13.21
CA LEU A 504 7.16 -32.28 -12.81
C LEU A 504 6.16 -32.52 -13.95
N VAL A 505 6.46 -32.04 -15.16
CA VAL A 505 5.60 -32.24 -16.33
C VAL A 505 5.50 -33.74 -16.68
N LYS A 506 6.62 -34.49 -16.65
CA LYS A 506 6.62 -35.96 -16.86
C LYS A 506 5.83 -36.68 -15.77
N ALA A 507 5.80 -36.15 -14.55
CA ALA A 507 5.00 -36.69 -13.45
C ALA A 507 3.51 -36.33 -13.52
N GLY A 508 3.05 -35.72 -14.63
CA GLY A 508 1.64 -35.36 -14.85
C GLY A 508 1.20 -34.04 -14.25
N VAL A 509 2.13 -33.21 -13.69
CA VAL A 509 1.80 -31.87 -13.19
C VAL A 509 1.49 -30.97 -14.38
N PRO A 510 0.33 -30.27 -14.39
CA PRO A 510 -0.01 -29.31 -15.45
C PRO A 510 1.07 -28.25 -15.64
N ARG A 511 1.29 -27.80 -16.89
CA ARG A 511 2.33 -26.80 -17.20
C ARG A 511 2.14 -25.49 -16.43
N GLU A 512 0.91 -25.08 -16.15
CA GLU A 512 0.57 -23.92 -15.31
C GLU A 512 1.03 -24.06 -13.87
N ASP A 513 1.18 -25.27 -13.36
CA ASP A 513 1.67 -25.53 -12.01
C ASP A 513 3.17 -25.86 -12.02
N ALA A 514 3.64 -26.66 -12.97
CA ALA A 514 5.05 -26.98 -13.11
C ALA A 514 5.94 -25.74 -13.27
N ARG A 515 5.47 -24.68 -13.95
CA ARG A 515 6.19 -23.42 -14.14
C ARG A 515 6.52 -22.69 -12.83
N PHE A 516 5.92 -23.05 -11.70
CA PHE A 516 6.20 -22.41 -10.41
C PHE A 516 7.65 -22.63 -9.93
N ILE A 517 8.34 -23.65 -10.47
CA ILE A 517 9.76 -23.91 -10.14
C ILE A 517 10.73 -22.99 -10.89
N LEU A 518 10.29 -22.31 -11.95
CA LEU A 518 11.15 -21.50 -12.81
C LEU A 518 11.63 -20.21 -12.12
N PRO A 519 12.88 -19.76 -12.35
CA PRO A 519 13.42 -18.53 -11.78
C PRO A 519 12.61 -17.31 -12.20
N MET A 520 12.46 -16.35 -11.31
CA MET A 520 11.75 -15.08 -11.59
C MET A 520 12.45 -14.21 -12.64
N GLY A 521 13.77 -14.32 -12.74
CA GLY A 521 14.54 -13.67 -13.78
C GLY A 521 14.43 -14.34 -15.15
N ILE A 522 13.52 -15.34 -15.30
CA ILE A 522 13.31 -15.96 -16.59
C ILE A 522 12.87 -14.94 -17.62
N GLU A 523 13.49 -15.03 -18.79
CA GLU A 523 13.22 -14.18 -19.92
C GLU A 523 11.75 -14.20 -20.34
N THR A 524 11.24 -13.06 -20.79
CA THR A 524 9.91 -12.96 -21.42
C THR A 524 9.97 -12.06 -22.65
N HIS A 525 8.99 -12.24 -23.54
CA HIS A 525 8.73 -11.37 -24.67
C HIS A 525 7.42 -10.63 -24.44
N ILE A 526 7.38 -9.37 -24.82
CA ILE A 526 6.18 -8.55 -24.72
C ILE A 526 6.05 -7.64 -25.96
N VAL A 527 4.87 -7.58 -26.53
CA VAL A 527 4.50 -6.58 -27.54
C VAL A 527 3.78 -5.44 -26.83
N VAL A 528 4.19 -4.22 -27.11
CA VAL A 528 3.64 -3.01 -26.49
C VAL A 528 3.25 -2.04 -27.59
N THR A 529 1.99 -1.58 -27.60
CA THR A 529 1.51 -0.49 -28.46
C THR A 529 1.08 0.68 -27.60
N MET A 530 1.62 1.86 -27.86
CA MET A 530 1.22 3.10 -27.21
C MET A 530 1.31 4.29 -28.15
N ASN A 531 0.51 5.34 -27.91
CA ASN A 531 0.59 6.57 -28.69
C ASN A 531 1.78 7.44 -28.27
N ALA A 532 2.13 8.44 -29.08
CA ALA A 532 3.31 9.28 -28.83
C ALA A 532 3.22 10.08 -27.51
N ARG A 533 2.03 10.48 -27.09
CA ARG A 533 1.82 11.16 -25.79
C ARG A 533 2.20 10.25 -24.62
N GLU A 534 1.68 9.02 -24.61
CA GLU A 534 1.98 8.05 -23.57
C GLU A 534 3.45 7.60 -23.62
N LEU A 535 4.00 7.41 -24.82
CA LEU A 535 5.41 7.08 -24.99
C LEU A 535 6.33 8.18 -24.45
N LEU A 536 6.03 9.46 -24.67
CA LEU A 536 6.73 10.59 -24.05
C LEU A 536 6.66 10.54 -22.52
N HIS A 537 5.48 10.24 -21.97
CA HIS A 537 5.29 10.10 -20.53
C HIS A 537 6.10 8.93 -19.97
N PHE A 538 6.02 7.76 -20.60
CA PHE A 538 6.81 6.58 -20.25
C PHE A 538 8.31 6.88 -20.23
N ILE A 539 8.85 7.44 -21.33
CA ILE A 539 10.28 7.72 -21.46
C ILE A 539 10.74 8.70 -20.39
N ARG A 540 10.04 9.82 -20.17
CA ARG A 540 10.39 10.81 -19.13
C ARG A 540 10.46 10.20 -17.73
N LEU A 541 9.56 9.29 -17.40
CA LEU A 541 9.56 8.62 -16.10
C LEU A 541 10.62 7.53 -15.98
N ARG A 542 10.97 6.86 -17.08
CA ARG A 542 11.81 5.65 -17.04
C ARG A 542 13.26 5.85 -17.43
N THR A 543 13.61 6.95 -18.09
CA THR A 543 15.02 7.33 -18.32
C THR A 543 15.66 8.03 -17.12
N ASP A 544 14.89 8.41 -16.09
CA ASP A 544 15.40 8.97 -14.85
C ASP A 544 16.37 7.99 -14.16
N GLU A 545 17.49 8.50 -13.63
CA GLU A 545 18.52 7.68 -12.94
C GLU A 545 17.97 6.87 -11.76
N ARG A 546 16.83 7.29 -11.20
CA ARG A 546 16.11 6.60 -10.12
C ARG A 546 15.27 5.42 -10.61
N ALA A 547 15.07 5.26 -11.92
CA ALA A 547 14.41 4.09 -12.47
C ALA A 547 15.33 2.85 -12.36
N GLN A 548 14.73 1.66 -12.28
CA GLN A 548 15.47 0.40 -12.26
C GLN A 548 16.23 0.24 -13.59
N TRP A 549 17.45 -0.36 -13.54
CA TRP A 549 18.36 -0.44 -14.68
C TRP A 549 17.71 -1.05 -15.94
N GLU A 550 16.92 -2.13 -15.78
CA GLU A 550 16.31 -2.84 -16.89
C GLU A 550 15.21 -2.02 -17.59
N ILE A 551 14.30 -1.35 -16.82
CA ILE A 551 13.27 -0.49 -17.40
C ILE A 551 13.87 0.81 -17.94
N ARG A 552 14.98 1.28 -17.38
CA ARG A 552 15.71 2.45 -17.88
C ARG A 552 16.37 2.14 -19.22
N GLU A 553 17.01 0.99 -19.33
CA GLU A 553 17.58 0.50 -20.59
C GLU A 553 16.49 0.33 -21.66
N LEU A 554 15.36 -0.30 -21.30
CA LEU A 554 14.19 -0.41 -22.17
C LEU A 554 13.73 0.95 -22.69
N ALA A 555 13.58 1.94 -21.80
CA ALA A 555 13.11 3.28 -22.17
C ALA A 555 14.09 4.01 -23.07
N ASN A 556 15.41 3.84 -22.88
CA ASN A 556 16.46 4.42 -23.72
C ASN A 556 16.42 3.81 -25.14
N GLN A 557 16.30 2.48 -25.25
CA GLN A 557 16.18 1.82 -26.56
C GLN A 557 14.90 2.24 -27.29
N MET A 558 13.75 2.32 -26.60
CA MET A 558 12.51 2.81 -27.17
C MET A 558 12.61 4.28 -27.63
N LEU A 559 13.31 5.14 -26.86
CA LEU A 559 13.57 6.53 -27.25
C LEU A 559 14.40 6.63 -28.52
N THR A 560 15.46 5.84 -28.63
CA THR A 560 16.33 5.80 -29.81
C THR A 560 15.54 5.44 -31.07
N LEU A 561 14.70 4.40 -30.99
CA LEU A 561 13.86 3.96 -32.12
C LEU A 561 12.75 4.97 -32.45
N ALA A 562 12.13 5.57 -31.44
CA ALA A 562 11.07 6.57 -31.66
C ALA A 562 11.61 7.85 -32.31
N ARG A 563 12.86 8.26 -32.00
CA ARG A 563 13.53 9.41 -32.65
C ARG A 563 13.81 9.21 -34.13
N GLN A 564 14.02 7.98 -34.58
CA GLN A 564 14.20 7.69 -36.01
C GLN A 564 12.93 7.99 -36.82
N VAL A 565 11.75 7.87 -36.18
CA VAL A 565 10.44 8.03 -36.82
C VAL A 565 9.85 9.42 -36.61
N ALA A 566 10.01 9.98 -35.37
CA ALA A 566 9.42 11.26 -34.99
C ALA A 566 10.46 12.10 -34.19
N PRO A 567 11.52 12.58 -34.86
CA PRO A 567 12.64 13.27 -34.20
C PRO A 567 12.22 14.53 -33.47
N ILE A 568 11.25 15.30 -33.96
CA ILE A 568 10.83 16.58 -33.36
C ILE A 568 9.97 16.36 -32.11
N ILE A 569 9.11 15.35 -32.12
CA ILE A 569 8.30 14.98 -30.96
C ILE A 569 9.22 14.61 -29.77
N PHE A 570 10.28 13.86 -30.01
CA PHE A 570 11.18 13.35 -28.97
C PHE A 570 12.48 14.16 -28.77
N GLU A 571 12.66 15.33 -29.43
CA GLU A 571 13.88 16.15 -29.36
C GLU A 571 14.24 16.60 -27.92
N SER A 572 13.23 16.92 -27.09
CA SER A 572 13.40 17.57 -25.78
C SER A 572 13.76 16.60 -24.64
N ILE A 573 13.93 15.31 -24.90
CA ILE A 573 14.33 14.33 -23.90
C ILE A 573 15.84 14.15 -23.95
N PRO A 574 16.61 14.34 -22.87
CA PRO A 574 18.05 14.08 -22.87
C PRO A 574 18.35 12.61 -23.23
N SER A 575 19.34 12.38 -24.06
CA SER A 575 19.90 11.05 -24.29
C SER A 575 20.91 10.79 -23.17
N ASN A 576 20.57 9.94 -22.22
CA ASN A 576 21.52 9.43 -21.22
C ASN A 576 22.15 8.12 -21.77
N ILE A 577 22.77 8.18 -22.95
CA ILE A 577 23.56 7.08 -23.54
C ILE A 577 25.03 7.39 -23.29
#